data_6b054243c66b869b56fa509a12a6b0d7
#
_entry.id   6b054243c66b869b56fa509a12a6b0d7
#
_cell.length_a   1.000
_cell.length_b   1.000
_cell.length_c   1.000
_cell.angle_alpha   90.00
_cell.angle_beta   90.00
_cell.angle_gamma   90.00
#
_symmetry.space_group_name_H-M   'P 1'
#
loop_
_entity.id
_entity.type
_entity.pdbx_description
1 polymer ?
#
loop_
_entity_poly.entity_id
_entity_poly.type
_entity_poly.pdbx_seq_one_letter_code
_entity_poly.pdbx_strand_id
1 'polypeptide(L)'
;SRYTQKMKGIALGIPSLRSIFDEKFYTDLSGGLLESLGRLFKDMTRLYVYPMREPSANALAAVSAPGGDSGIWQRQSVGNEIVTPDNLKVAPNLSHLYAHLIENGYITGIQNYNPDYLGLFPPFVLSKLQSGDVSWENEVPAPIVEIIKKEKMFGWRERPSMILETT
;
A
#
# COMPACT_ATOMS: atom_id res chain seq x y z
N SER A 1 24.46 7.86 7.34
CA SER A 1 23.36 8.23 8.27
C SER A 1 23.92 9.00 9.46
N ARG A 2 23.20 10.04 9.92
CA ARG A 2 23.61 10.90 11.03
C ARG A 2 23.52 10.20 12.41
N TYR A 3 22.71 9.14 12.51
CA TYR A 3 22.30 8.57 13.79
C TYR A 3 22.72 7.12 14.00
N THR A 4 23.04 6.38 12.96
CA THR A 4 23.45 4.97 13.09
C THR A 4 24.30 4.54 11.90
N GLN A 5 25.29 3.71 12.20
CA GLN A 5 26.08 2.97 11.19
C GLN A 5 25.63 1.51 11.06
N LYS A 6 24.60 1.10 11.81
CA LYS A 6 24.00 -0.23 11.69
C LYS A 6 23.14 -0.34 10.44
N MET A 7 22.85 -1.56 10.03
CA MET A 7 21.91 -1.87 8.97
C MET A 7 20.56 -1.19 9.24
N LYS A 8 19.99 -0.59 8.21
CA LYS A 8 18.69 0.07 8.25
C LYS A 8 17.70 -0.74 7.43
N GLY A 9 16.65 -1.22 8.07
CA GLY A 9 15.52 -1.85 7.41
C GLY A 9 14.40 -0.84 7.20
N ILE A 10 13.88 -0.76 5.96
CA ILE A 10 12.70 0.02 5.63
C ILE A 10 11.61 -0.96 5.20
N ALA A 11 10.52 -1.03 5.97
CA ALA A 11 9.37 -1.83 5.61
C ALA A 11 8.41 -1.02 4.73
N LEU A 12 7.96 -1.59 3.61
CA LEU A 12 7.04 -0.96 2.68
C LEU A 12 6.20 -2.00 1.93
N GLY A 13 5.13 -1.58 1.28
CA GLY A 13 4.30 -2.44 0.43
C GLY A 13 4.68 -2.37 -1.06
N ILE A 14 4.13 -3.28 -1.84
CA ILE A 14 4.32 -3.33 -3.31
C ILE A 14 4.02 -1.99 -4.01
N PRO A 15 2.94 -1.23 -3.67
CA PRO A 15 2.70 0.05 -4.33
C PRO A 15 3.85 1.05 -4.15
N SER A 16 4.43 1.12 -2.95
CA SER A 16 5.58 1.98 -2.68
C SER A 16 6.83 1.50 -3.41
N LEU A 17 7.03 0.17 -3.51
CA LEU A 17 8.13 -0.39 -4.28
C LEU A 17 8.00 -0.03 -5.78
N ARG A 18 6.80 -0.14 -6.36
CA ARG A 18 6.54 0.30 -7.74
C ARG A 18 6.89 1.77 -7.94
N SER A 19 6.50 2.64 -7.01
CA SER A 19 6.83 4.07 -7.08
C SER A 19 8.33 4.34 -7.04
N ILE A 20 9.12 3.55 -6.30
CA ILE A 20 10.58 3.67 -6.25
C ILE A 20 11.21 3.37 -7.62
N PHE A 21 10.60 2.51 -8.45
CA PHE A 21 11.06 2.16 -9.79
C PHE A 21 10.32 2.91 -10.91
N ASP A 22 9.50 3.91 -10.58
CA ASP A 22 8.82 4.74 -11.58
C ASP A 22 9.68 5.97 -11.92
N GLU A 23 10.28 5.96 -13.11
CA GLU A 23 11.23 6.98 -13.56
C GLU A 23 10.66 8.40 -13.58
N LYS A 24 9.32 8.54 -13.64
CA LYS A 24 8.67 9.87 -13.62
C LYS A 24 8.98 10.70 -12.37
N PHE A 25 9.29 10.05 -11.25
CA PHE A 25 9.66 10.75 -10.01
C PHE A 25 11.09 11.25 -9.97
N TYR A 26 11.89 10.95 -10.99
CA TYR A 26 13.32 11.25 -11.04
C TYR A 26 13.72 12.17 -12.21
N THR A 27 12.77 12.63 -13.02
CA THR A 27 13.00 13.40 -14.23
C THR A 27 13.75 14.72 -13.97
N ASP A 28 13.47 15.35 -12.82
CA ASP A 28 14.08 16.62 -12.43
C ASP A 28 15.37 16.48 -11.61
N LEU A 29 15.85 15.24 -11.42
CA LEU A 29 17.06 14.97 -10.66
C LEU A 29 18.26 14.74 -11.59
N SER A 30 19.36 15.42 -11.36
CA SER A 30 20.54 15.39 -12.25
C SER A 30 21.12 13.99 -12.46
N GLY A 31 21.09 13.14 -11.45
CA GLY A 31 21.55 11.75 -11.51
C GLY A 31 20.44 10.73 -11.75
N GLY A 32 19.20 11.20 -11.91
CA GLY A 32 18.04 10.36 -12.19
C GLY A 32 17.82 9.26 -11.18
N LEU A 33 17.19 8.19 -11.65
CA LEU A 33 16.85 7.02 -10.83
C LEU A 33 18.09 6.30 -10.28
N LEU A 34 19.17 6.19 -11.06
CA LEU A 34 20.36 5.43 -10.63
C LEU A 34 21.05 6.07 -9.43
N GLU A 35 21.26 7.39 -9.46
CA GLU A 35 21.84 8.09 -8.32
C GLU A 35 20.94 8.00 -7.11
N SER A 36 19.63 8.12 -7.28
CA SER A 36 18.66 8.06 -6.21
C SER A 36 18.64 6.69 -5.54
N LEU A 37 18.69 5.60 -6.30
CA LEU A 37 18.81 4.25 -5.77
C LEU A 37 20.16 4.02 -5.08
N GLY A 38 21.25 4.52 -5.66
CA GLY A 38 22.57 4.48 -5.03
C GLY A 38 22.60 5.19 -3.67
N ARG A 39 21.92 6.32 -3.56
CA ARG A 39 21.76 7.04 -2.28
C ARG A 39 20.86 6.32 -1.30
N LEU A 40 19.77 5.69 -1.78
CA LEU A 40 18.83 4.92 -0.97
C LEU A 40 19.52 3.72 -0.31
N PHE A 41 20.27 2.95 -1.08
CA PHE A 41 20.92 1.74 -0.61
C PHE A 41 22.29 1.97 0.02
N LYS A 42 22.74 3.22 0.07
CA LYS A 42 23.91 3.60 0.83
C LYS A 42 23.77 3.24 2.33
N ASP A 43 24.90 3.04 2.98
CA ASP A 43 24.97 2.81 4.42
C ASP A 43 24.15 1.59 4.90
N MET A 44 24.22 0.47 4.17
CA MET A 44 23.58 -0.80 4.51
C MET A 44 22.05 -0.70 4.66
N THR A 45 21.39 0.13 3.86
CA THR A 45 19.93 0.19 3.82
C THR A 45 19.38 -1.01 3.05
N ARG A 46 18.30 -1.63 3.56
CA ARG A 46 17.57 -2.72 2.92
C ARG A 46 16.07 -2.45 2.94
N LEU A 47 15.37 -2.85 1.89
CA LEU A 47 13.93 -2.78 1.80
C LEU A 47 13.32 -4.14 2.14
N TYR A 48 12.38 -4.16 3.07
CA TYR A 48 11.56 -5.31 3.41
C TYR A 48 10.14 -5.05 2.89
N VAL A 49 9.72 -5.86 1.93
CA VAL A 49 8.52 -5.58 1.14
C VAL A 49 7.41 -6.53 1.54
N TYR A 50 6.30 -5.95 2.00
CA TYR A 50 5.08 -6.70 2.29
C TYR A 50 4.35 -7.02 0.98
N PRO A 51 4.01 -8.29 0.72
CA PRO A 51 3.29 -8.68 -0.48
C PRO A 51 1.89 -8.10 -0.49
N MET A 52 1.28 -8.11 -1.66
CA MET A 52 -0.05 -7.57 -1.86
C MET A 52 -0.84 -8.49 -2.79
N ARG A 53 -2.15 -8.59 -2.61
CA ARG A 53 -3.02 -9.18 -3.60
C ARG A 53 -3.33 -8.15 -4.67
N GLU A 54 -3.08 -8.47 -5.94
CA GLU A 54 -3.32 -7.52 -7.05
C GLU A 54 -4.81 -7.18 -7.12
N PRO A 55 -5.19 -5.90 -7.17
CA PRO A 55 -6.57 -5.52 -7.49
C PRO A 55 -6.92 -5.98 -8.90
N SER A 56 -8.16 -6.42 -9.13
CA SER A 56 -8.59 -6.73 -10.49
C SER A 56 -8.56 -5.48 -11.38
N ALA A 57 -8.44 -5.68 -12.69
CA ALA A 57 -8.40 -4.58 -13.66
C ALA A 57 -9.65 -3.66 -13.56
N ASN A 58 -10.81 -4.23 -13.21
CA ASN A 58 -12.05 -3.48 -13.00
C ASN A 58 -11.99 -2.57 -11.75
N ALA A 59 -11.32 -3.03 -10.69
CA ALA A 59 -11.13 -2.21 -9.48
C ALA A 59 -10.20 -1.02 -9.75
N LEU A 60 -9.15 -1.21 -10.55
CA LEU A 60 -8.23 -0.14 -10.92
C LEU A 60 -8.89 0.91 -11.84
N ALA A 61 -9.74 0.48 -12.79
CA ALA A 61 -10.47 1.38 -13.68
C ALA A 61 -11.43 2.29 -12.91
N ALA A 62 -12.08 1.79 -11.88
CA ALA A 62 -13.01 2.56 -11.07
C ALA A 62 -12.33 3.64 -10.19
N VAL A 63 -11.07 3.43 -9.75
CA VAL A 63 -10.28 4.45 -9.03
C VAL A 63 -9.84 5.58 -9.95
N SER A 64 -9.63 5.28 -11.22
CA SER A 64 -9.06 6.22 -12.21
C SER A 64 -10.11 7.10 -12.90
N ALA A 65 -11.40 6.88 -12.68
CA ALA A 65 -12.47 7.64 -13.30
C ALA A 65 -12.69 8.98 -12.56
N PRO A 66 -12.59 10.13 -13.22
CA PRO A 66 -12.94 11.42 -12.62
C PRO A 66 -14.44 11.44 -12.31
N GLY A 67 -14.80 11.51 -11.04
CA GLY A 67 -16.19 11.53 -10.57
C GLY A 67 -16.81 10.15 -10.28
N GLY A 68 -16.02 9.12 -10.24
CA GLY A 68 -16.46 7.77 -9.85
C GLY A 68 -17.03 7.77 -8.44
N ASP A 69 -18.32 7.49 -8.35
CA ASP A 69 -19.07 7.36 -7.11
C ASP A 69 -18.42 6.27 -6.23
N SER A 70 -18.07 6.63 -5.00
CA SER A 70 -17.33 5.80 -4.05
C SER A 70 -18.08 4.53 -3.58
N GLY A 71 -19.23 4.25 -4.18
CA GLY A 71 -20.19 3.24 -3.74
C GLY A 71 -19.96 1.80 -4.26
N ILE A 72 -18.99 1.53 -5.16
CA ILE A 72 -18.92 0.23 -5.84
C ILE A 72 -17.64 -0.57 -5.49
N TRP A 73 -17.11 -0.39 -4.32
CA TRP A 73 -15.95 -1.17 -3.86
C TRP A 73 -16.39 -2.46 -3.18
N GLN A 74 -16.97 -3.39 -3.96
CA GLN A 74 -17.29 -4.70 -3.43
C GLN A 74 -16.02 -5.58 -3.42
N ARG A 75 -15.90 -6.39 -2.38
CA ARG A 75 -14.86 -7.42 -2.14
C ARG A 75 -14.59 -8.34 -3.35
N GLN A 76 -15.42 -8.31 -4.39
CA GLN A 76 -15.34 -9.14 -5.58
C GLN A 76 -14.26 -8.71 -6.60
N SER A 77 -13.56 -7.61 -6.35
CA SER A 77 -12.62 -7.02 -7.31
C SER A 77 -11.14 -7.27 -6.98
N VAL A 78 -10.84 -8.13 -6.01
CA VAL A 78 -9.45 -8.49 -5.70
C VAL A 78 -9.04 -9.65 -6.59
N GLY A 79 -8.01 -9.46 -7.40
CA GLY A 79 -7.39 -10.53 -8.19
C GLY A 79 -6.85 -11.64 -7.28
N ASN A 80 -6.67 -12.82 -7.85
CA ASN A 80 -6.15 -13.97 -7.08
C ASN A 80 -4.61 -13.98 -7.01
N GLU A 81 -3.93 -13.14 -7.79
CA GLU A 81 -2.48 -13.13 -7.87
C GLU A 81 -1.87 -12.38 -6.70
N ILE A 82 -0.96 -13.04 -5.98
CA ILE A 82 -0.17 -12.43 -4.93
C ILE A 82 1.11 -11.88 -5.57
N VAL A 83 1.27 -10.56 -5.49
CA VAL A 83 2.47 -9.87 -5.94
C VAL A 83 3.47 -9.78 -4.80
N THR A 84 4.64 -10.29 -5.04
CA THR A 84 5.82 -10.23 -4.18
C THR A 84 6.93 -9.47 -4.90
N PRO A 85 8.02 -9.08 -4.23
CA PRO A 85 9.19 -8.52 -4.92
C PRO A 85 9.73 -9.45 -6.02
N ASP A 86 9.68 -10.77 -5.81
CA ASP A 86 10.28 -11.75 -6.72
C ASP A 86 9.52 -11.88 -8.05
N ASN A 87 8.20 -11.60 -8.05
CA ASN A 87 7.37 -11.66 -9.27
C ASN A 87 6.91 -10.27 -9.76
N LEU A 88 7.33 -9.20 -9.09
CA LEU A 88 6.99 -7.83 -9.48
C LEU A 88 7.57 -7.50 -10.86
N LYS A 89 6.72 -7.07 -11.77
CA LYS A 89 7.13 -6.58 -13.08
C LYS A 89 7.50 -5.10 -12.99
N VAL A 90 8.73 -4.79 -13.34
CA VAL A 90 9.24 -3.41 -13.53
C VAL A 90 9.37 -3.12 -15.01
N ALA A 91 9.65 -1.86 -15.37
CA ALA A 91 9.90 -1.49 -16.77
C ALA A 91 11.07 -2.31 -17.37
N PRO A 92 11.02 -2.71 -18.66
CA PRO A 92 12.02 -3.60 -19.25
C PRO A 92 13.46 -3.09 -19.15
N ASN A 93 13.67 -1.78 -19.26
CA ASN A 93 14.97 -1.14 -19.13
C ASN A 93 15.53 -1.19 -17.69
N LEU A 94 14.69 -1.42 -16.68
CA LEU A 94 15.08 -1.53 -15.28
C LEU A 94 15.19 -2.98 -14.79
N SER A 95 14.84 -3.96 -15.62
CA SER A 95 14.74 -5.36 -15.22
C SER A 95 16.03 -5.92 -14.63
N HIS A 96 17.18 -5.67 -15.26
CA HIS A 96 18.48 -6.13 -14.77
C HIS A 96 18.93 -5.44 -13.49
N LEU A 97 18.65 -4.15 -13.38
CA LEU A 97 18.93 -3.41 -12.14
C LEU A 97 18.07 -3.94 -10.99
N TYR A 98 16.80 -4.19 -11.25
CA TYR A 98 15.88 -4.77 -10.26
C TYR A 98 16.33 -6.16 -9.82
N ALA A 99 16.66 -7.05 -10.78
CA ALA A 99 17.18 -8.36 -10.50
C ALA A 99 18.45 -8.31 -9.62
N HIS A 100 19.39 -7.44 -9.95
CA HIS A 100 20.58 -7.23 -9.14
C HIS A 100 20.26 -6.86 -7.68
N LEU A 101 19.26 -5.99 -7.46
CA LEU A 101 18.87 -5.57 -6.11
C LEU A 101 18.20 -6.69 -5.31
N ILE A 102 17.41 -7.54 -5.97
CA ILE A 102 16.81 -8.74 -5.36
C ILE A 102 17.91 -9.77 -5.00
N GLU A 103 18.74 -10.15 -5.96
CA GLU A 103 19.77 -11.17 -5.81
C GLU A 103 20.79 -10.82 -4.72
N ASN A 104 21.10 -9.55 -4.55
CA ASN A 104 22.03 -9.08 -3.52
C ASN A 104 21.34 -8.73 -2.18
N GLY A 105 20.04 -9.01 -2.04
CA GLY A 105 19.30 -8.81 -0.81
C GLY A 105 19.12 -7.35 -0.38
N TYR A 106 19.20 -6.40 -1.32
CA TYR A 106 18.82 -5.00 -1.06
C TYR A 106 17.31 -4.87 -0.92
N ILE A 107 16.57 -5.72 -1.64
CA ILE A 107 15.12 -5.82 -1.60
C ILE A 107 14.78 -7.27 -1.24
N THR A 108 13.98 -7.46 -0.20
CA THR A 108 13.61 -8.78 0.31
C THR A 108 12.12 -8.82 0.62
N GLY A 109 11.43 -9.87 0.19
CA GLY A 109 10.04 -10.11 0.53
C GLY A 109 9.87 -10.50 1.99
N ILE A 110 8.90 -9.90 2.69
CA ILE A 110 8.53 -10.31 4.03
C ILE A 110 7.86 -11.69 3.94
N GLN A 111 8.40 -12.64 4.71
CA GLN A 111 7.88 -14.00 4.83
C GLN A 111 6.92 -14.12 6.04
N ASN A 112 6.17 -15.20 6.11
CA ASN A 112 5.26 -15.51 7.22
C ASN A 112 4.18 -14.42 7.48
N TYR A 113 3.72 -13.77 6.41
CA TYR A 113 2.62 -12.83 6.47
C TYR A 113 1.27 -13.55 6.60
N ASN A 114 0.26 -12.86 7.15
CA ASN A 114 -1.11 -13.37 7.17
C ASN A 114 -1.78 -13.10 5.79
N PRO A 115 -2.18 -14.15 5.04
CA PRO A 115 -2.82 -13.99 3.73
C PRO A 115 -4.12 -13.21 3.75
N ASP A 116 -4.85 -13.20 4.87
CA ASP A 116 -6.13 -12.50 5.02
C ASP A 116 -5.97 -10.97 4.94
N TYR A 117 -4.77 -10.46 5.25
CA TYR A 117 -4.49 -9.03 5.22
C TYR A 117 -4.03 -8.53 3.85
N LEU A 118 -3.72 -9.43 2.90
CA LEU A 118 -3.22 -9.04 1.57
C LEU A 118 -4.25 -8.31 0.72
N GLY A 119 -5.53 -8.41 1.07
CA GLY A 119 -6.63 -7.71 0.41
C GLY A 119 -7.01 -6.38 1.09
N LEU A 120 -6.31 -5.98 2.15
CA LEU A 120 -6.59 -4.73 2.86
C LEU A 120 -5.87 -3.57 2.18
N PHE A 121 -6.65 -2.69 1.58
CA PHE A 121 -6.14 -1.48 0.92
C PHE A 121 -6.54 -0.24 1.73
N PRO A 122 -5.59 0.49 2.31
CA PRO A 122 -5.87 1.65 3.14
C PRO A 122 -6.82 2.69 2.50
N PRO A 123 -6.75 2.99 1.19
CA PRO A 123 -7.71 3.88 0.55
C PRO A 123 -9.15 3.37 0.61
N PHE A 124 -9.37 2.06 0.53
CA PHE A 124 -10.70 1.47 0.60
C PHE A 124 -11.26 1.49 2.02
N VAL A 125 -10.41 1.16 3.00
CA VAL A 125 -10.77 1.28 4.42
C VAL A 125 -11.17 2.71 4.75
N LEU A 126 -10.38 3.68 4.27
CA LEU A 126 -10.66 5.10 4.45
C LEU A 126 -11.99 5.53 3.80
N SER A 127 -12.25 5.09 2.57
CA SER A 127 -13.51 5.36 1.86
C SER A 127 -14.71 4.82 2.62
N LYS A 128 -14.65 3.57 3.10
CA LYS A 128 -15.70 2.98 3.93
C LYS A 128 -15.94 3.77 5.22
N LEU A 129 -14.87 4.13 5.90
CA LEU A 129 -14.93 4.94 7.12
C LEU A 129 -15.62 6.29 6.86
N GLN A 130 -15.29 6.97 5.77
CA GLN A 130 -15.86 8.27 5.41
C GLN A 130 -17.30 8.18 4.93
N SER A 131 -17.68 7.09 4.26
CA SER A 131 -19.06 6.83 3.83
C SER A 131 -19.97 6.35 4.97
N GLY A 132 -19.39 6.01 6.12
CA GLY A 132 -20.12 5.44 7.26
C GLY A 132 -20.48 3.97 7.07
N ASP A 133 -19.81 3.24 6.17
CA ASP A 133 -19.92 1.78 6.07
C ASP A 133 -19.16 1.14 7.23
N VAL A 134 -19.89 0.55 8.17
CA VAL A 134 -19.32 -0.05 9.40
C VAL A 134 -18.40 -1.24 9.13
N SER A 135 -18.38 -1.79 7.93
CA SER A 135 -17.53 -2.93 7.58
C SER A 135 -16.03 -2.64 7.72
N TRP A 136 -15.60 -1.36 7.71
CA TRP A 136 -14.22 -0.96 7.95
C TRP A 136 -13.69 -1.42 9.32
N GLU A 137 -14.57 -1.58 10.30
CA GLU A 137 -14.21 -2.00 11.66
C GLU A 137 -13.62 -3.41 11.70
N ASN A 138 -13.99 -4.26 10.73
CA ASN A 138 -13.45 -5.61 10.59
C ASN A 138 -12.09 -5.64 9.86
N GLU A 139 -11.69 -4.51 9.28
CA GLU A 139 -10.46 -4.36 8.49
C GLU A 139 -9.34 -3.65 9.26
N VAL A 140 -9.65 -3.22 10.49
CA VAL A 140 -8.73 -2.48 11.36
C VAL A 140 -8.70 -3.17 12.74
N PRO A 141 -7.54 -3.27 13.39
CA PRO A 141 -7.45 -3.84 14.73
C PRO A 141 -8.37 -3.12 15.72
N ALA A 142 -9.11 -3.88 16.54
CA ALA A 142 -10.11 -3.35 17.46
C ALA A 142 -9.65 -2.16 18.34
N PRO A 143 -8.43 -2.16 18.92
CA PRO A 143 -7.95 -0.99 19.68
C PRO A 143 -7.82 0.28 18.82
N ILE A 144 -7.51 0.13 17.53
CA ILE A 144 -7.40 1.28 16.61
C ILE A 144 -8.80 1.78 16.22
N VAL A 145 -9.77 0.88 16.06
CA VAL A 145 -11.18 1.24 15.81
C VAL A 145 -11.69 2.15 16.94
N GLU A 146 -11.44 1.77 18.19
CA GLU A 146 -11.83 2.58 19.35
C GLU A 146 -11.19 3.97 19.35
N ILE A 147 -9.89 4.06 19.02
CA ILE A 147 -9.18 5.33 18.93
C ILE A 147 -9.78 6.21 17.82
N ILE A 148 -10.03 5.64 16.63
CA ILE A 148 -10.61 6.37 15.50
C ILE A 148 -11.97 6.96 15.87
N LYS A 149 -12.83 6.17 16.53
CA LYS A 149 -14.16 6.60 16.96
C LYS A 149 -14.08 7.68 18.04
N LYS A 150 -13.25 7.46 19.05
CA LYS A 150 -13.08 8.40 20.18
C LYS A 150 -12.54 9.75 19.73
N GLU A 151 -11.48 9.73 18.93
CA GLU A 151 -10.80 10.95 18.47
C GLU A 151 -11.38 11.51 17.16
N LYS A 152 -12.46 10.89 16.61
CA LYS A 152 -13.14 11.28 15.37
C LYS A 152 -12.16 11.47 14.20
N MET A 153 -11.19 10.55 14.08
CA MET A 153 -10.11 10.64 13.08
C MET A 153 -10.61 10.34 11.67
N PHE A 154 -9.85 10.80 10.67
CA PHE A 154 -10.04 10.50 9.23
C PHE A 154 -11.42 10.86 8.66
N GLY A 155 -12.17 11.76 9.32
CA GLY A 155 -13.49 12.16 8.89
C GLY A 155 -14.62 11.21 9.33
N TRP A 156 -14.32 10.30 10.26
CA TRP A 156 -15.35 9.45 10.85
C TRP A 156 -16.44 10.28 11.52
N ARG A 157 -17.69 9.90 11.27
CA ARG A 157 -18.88 10.52 11.86
C ARG A 157 -19.77 9.43 12.43
N GLU A 158 -20.29 9.70 13.62
CA GLU A 158 -21.29 8.83 14.22
C GLU A 158 -22.56 8.89 13.36
N ARG A 159 -23.09 7.73 12.97
CA ARG A 159 -24.40 7.69 12.32
C ARG A 159 -25.44 8.12 13.34
N PRO A 160 -26.34 9.06 13.01
CA PRO A 160 -27.52 9.25 13.85
C PRO A 160 -28.28 7.94 13.92
N SER A 161 -28.49 7.43 15.13
CA SER A 161 -29.34 6.26 15.36
C SER A 161 -30.71 6.54 14.73
N MET A 162 -31.13 5.76 13.73
CA MET A 162 -32.53 5.77 13.32
C MET A 162 -33.36 5.35 14.54
N ILE A 163 -33.96 6.32 15.18
CA ILE A 163 -35.04 6.07 16.11
C ILE A 163 -36.17 5.51 15.25
N LEU A 164 -36.39 4.21 15.32
CA LEU A 164 -37.62 3.61 14.84
C LEU A 164 -38.73 4.14 15.75
N GLU A 165 -39.37 5.21 15.30
CA GLU A 165 -40.66 5.58 15.87
C GLU A 165 -41.67 4.47 15.51
N THR A 166 -41.87 3.58 16.47
CA THR A 166 -43.00 2.66 16.45
C THR A 166 -44.26 3.46 16.73
N THR A 167 -45.06 3.66 15.70
CA THR A 167 -46.44 4.13 15.81
C THR A 167 -47.37 2.92 15.90
#